data_3a2131f2c4fc5076d96299d3dadc739f
#
_entry.id   3a2131f2c4fc5076d96299d3dadc739f
#
_cell.length_a   1.000
_cell.length_b   1.000
_cell.length_c   1.000
_cell.angle_alpha   90.00
_cell.angle_beta   90.00
_cell.angle_gamma   90.00
#
_symmetry.space_group_name_H-M   'P 1'
#
loop_
_entity.id
_entity.type
_entity.pdbx_description
1 polymer ?
#
loop_
_entity_poly.entity_id
_entity_poly.type
_entity_poly.pdbx_seq_one_letter_code
_entity_poly.pdbx_strand_id
1 'polypeptide(L)'
;MNGRRVVVLAIGSRGDVVPMVNLARRIASTGTETEVIGLSDYSFLAVGNGIRFRSIGCSMETMRDGVIGRRGRAALRGSMAQFRLLRHWLKRIGDDLARTLVEVVQENDFVLSGVLTHECVAALRRYLRCRTATVVLTGLVPSSSPESCVYALPEMAPAWLRRARARVSWNLVTGVSRQAGKLLMQGGKKTDGAERPDEWHKVLIAASPTLVPPAPDWTSDVVQTGYPLECSRGVEPNDDRLITLLEGEKPCVYVGFGSAGETSDILADRLEKDVLRAAERADVNVIVPVRRATSSGWASPHVLRVGEIDHMWLFPRVDGIVHHGGAGTTMTGLLSGTPSTVVSFAFDQAYHGRRLAELGVGPAPVAVEKFDASALETRLLSMTQTPESGRFNAQAQDVARVVAREDGVPRTLHALLGDTSV
;
A
#
# COMPACT_ATOMS: atom_id res chain seq x y z
N MET A 1 26.98 9.40 10.07
CA MET A 1 26.96 7.93 10.25
C MET A 1 27.95 7.30 9.28
N ASN A 2 29.22 7.18 9.65
CA ASN A 2 30.20 6.57 8.77
C ASN A 2 30.01 5.05 8.70
N GLY A 3 29.69 4.52 7.52
CA GLY A 3 29.89 3.12 7.16
C GLY A 3 28.75 2.12 7.47
N ARG A 4 27.51 2.52 7.73
CA ARG A 4 26.40 1.57 7.90
C ARG A 4 25.65 1.37 6.59
N ARG A 5 25.52 0.11 6.18
CA ARG A 5 24.69 -0.31 5.04
C ARG A 5 23.23 -0.47 5.49
N VAL A 6 22.29 -0.14 4.61
CA VAL A 6 20.85 -0.36 4.81
C VAL A 6 20.37 -1.47 3.88
N VAL A 7 19.71 -2.47 4.44
CA VAL A 7 19.08 -3.57 3.70
C VAL A 7 17.57 -3.43 3.81
N VAL A 8 16.88 -3.35 2.69
CA VAL A 8 15.42 -3.12 2.62
C VAL A 8 14.72 -4.38 2.10
N LEU A 9 13.83 -4.96 2.89
CA LEU A 9 13.00 -6.10 2.49
C LEU A 9 11.71 -5.62 1.83
N ALA A 10 11.65 -5.64 0.52
CA ALA A 10 10.50 -5.24 -0.28
C ALA A 10 9.72 -6.49 -0.75
N ILE A 11 8.95 -7.10 0.15
CA ILE A 11 8.22 -8.36 -0.06
C ILE A 11 6.73 -8.10 0.05
N GLY A 12 5.97 -8.49 -0.98
CA GLY A 12 4.52 -8.34 -1.02
C GLY A 12 4.01 -7.98 -2.41
N SER A 13 2.83 -7.37 -2.46
CA SER A 13 2.24 -6.81 -3.68
C SER A 13 2.95 -5.51 -4.11
N ARG A 14 2.61 -4.99 -5.28
CA ARG A 14 3.14 -3.69 -5.75
C ARG A 14 2.92 -2.56 -4.71
N GLY A 15 1.77 -2.59 -4.00
CA GLY A 15 1.46 -1.62 -2.94
C GLY A 15 2.39 -1.69 -1.73
N ASP A 16 2.95 -2.87 -1.44
CA ASP A 16 3.93 -3.06 -0.37
C ASP A 16 5.35 -2.73 -0.85
N VAL A 17 5.67 -3.07 -2.10
CA VAL A 17 7.03 -3.00 -2.63
C VAL A 17 7.44 -1.59 -3.07
N VAL A 18 6.57 -0.88 -3.80
CA VAL A 18 6.89 0.46 -4.34
C VAL A 18 7.29 1.46 -3.25
N PRO A 19 6.55 1.61 -2.14
CA PRO A 19 6.94 2.52 -1.07
C PRO A 19 8.29 2.15 -0.43
N MET A 20 8.57 0.85 -0.28
CA MET A 20 9.84 0.37 0.27
C MET A 20 11.02 0.66 -0.66
N VAL A 21 10.84 0.48 -1.98
CA VAL A 21 11.87 0.82 -2.96
C VAL A 21 12.09 2.33 -3.05
N ASN A 22 11.03 3.13 -2.99
CA ASN A 22 11.15 4.60 -2.94
C ASN A 22 11.91 5.05 -1.69
N LEU A 23 11.63 4.46 -0.54
CA LEU A 23 12.38 4.71 0.68
C LEU A 23 13.87 4.32 0.52
N ALA A 24 14.16 3.16 -0.10
CA ALA A 24 15.52 2.73 -0.40
C ALA A 24 16.26 3.72 -1.30
N ARG A 25 15.59 4.27 -2.34
CA ARG A 25 16.15 5.31 -3.22
C ARG A 25 16.54 6.56 -2.45
N ARG A 26 15.66 7.01 -1.56
CA ARG A 26 15.92 8.20 -0.73
C ARG A 26 17.07 7.97 0.26
N ILE A 27 17.15 6.78 0.85
CA ILE A 27 18.29 6.42 1.71
C ILE A 27 19.57 6.41 0.89
N ALA A 28 19.58 5.82 -0.31
CA ALA A 28 20.74 5.79 -1.19
C ALA A 28 21.18 7.20 -1.63
N SER A 29 20.23 8.12 -1.87
CA SER A 29 20.53 9.51 -2.25
C SER A 29 21.26 10.32 -1.16
N THR A 30 21.27 9.85 0.09
CA THR A 30 22.08 10.42 1.18
C THR A 30 23.54 9.92 1.17
N GLY A 31 23.93 9.12 0.19
CA GLY A 31 25.26 8.48 0.14
C GLY A 31 25.34 7.20 0.98
N THR A 32 24.24 6.72 1.54
CA THR A 32 24.20 5.49 2.34
C THR A 32 24.15 4.27 1.41
N GLU A 33 25.07 3.32 1.60
CA GLU A 33 25.04 2.05 0.86
C GLU A 33 23.72 1.33 1.12
N THR A 34 22.98 1.02 0.05
CA THR A 34 21.62 0.48 0.16
C THR A 34 21.45 -0.72 -0.76
N GLU A 35 20.86 -1.80 -0.21
CA GLU A 35 20.52 -3.00 -0.95
C GLU A 35 19.05 -3.37 -0.71
N VAL A 36 18.33 -3.73 -1.78
CA VAL A 36 16.93 -4.18 -1.72
C VAL A 36 16.86 -5.68 -1.94
N ILE A 37 16.18 -6.39 -1.06
CA ILE A 37 15.84 -7.80 -1.21
C ILE A 37 14.37 -7.90 -1.56
N GLY A 38 14.02 -8.54 -2.68
CA GLY A 38 12.64 -8.59 -3.17
C GLY A 38 12.36 -9.72 -4.14
N LEU A 39 11.13 -9.76 -4.65
CA LEU A 39 10.73 -10.68 -5.72
C LEU A 39 11.32 -10.25 -7.06
N SER A 40 11.65 -11.22 -7.93
CA SER A 40 12.27 -10.96 -9.23
C SER A 40 11.46 -10.00 -10.12
N ASP A 41 10.13 -10.04 -10.03
CA ASP A 41 9.22 -9.19 -10.80
C ASP A 41 9.41 -7.70 -10.55
N TYR A 42 10.00 -7.33 -9.43
CA TYR A 42 10.19 -5.92 -9.02
C TYR A 42 11.62 -5.42 -9.17
N SER A 43 12.52 -6.24 -9.73
CA SER A 43 13.93 -5.86 -9.92
C SER A 43 14.09 -4.59 -10.75
N PHE A 44 13.22 -4.37 -11.74
CA PHE A 44 13.23 -3.17 -12.59
C PHE A 44 13.03 -1.87 -11.81
N LEU A 45 12.35 -1.92 -10.65
CA LEU A 45 12.16 -0.74 -9.80
C LEU A 45 13.47 -0.23 -9.17
N ALA A 46 14.46 -1.08 -9.00
CA ALA A 46 15.77 -0.69 -8.42
C ALA A 46 16.80 -0.30 -9.50
N VAL A 47 16.58 -0.69 -10.77
CA VAL A 47 17.50 -0.40 -11.88
C VAL A 47 17.59 1.11 -12.14
N GLY A 48 18.79 1.58 -12.39
CA GLY A 48 19.05 2.99 -12.74
C GLY A 48 19.22 3.96 -11.56
N ASN A 49 19.04 3.48 -10.30
CA ASN A 49 19.09 4.33 -9.10
C ASN A 49 20.30 4.07 -8.17
N GLY A 50 21.32 3.35 -8.65
CA GLY A 50 22.49 3.01 -7.83
C GLY A 50 22.23 2.05 -6.66
N ILE A 51 21.05 1.43 -6.63
CA ILE A 51 20.63 0.50 -5.58
C ILE A 51 20.91 -0.93 -6.05
N ARG A 52 21.59 -1.72 -5.23
CA ARG A 52 21.72 -3.15 -5.47
C ARG A 52 20.39 -3.86 -5.20
N PHE A 53 19.97 -4.76 -6.09
CA PHE A 53 18.79 -5.58 -5.93
C PHE A 53 19.15 -7.06 -5.86
N ARG A 54 18.70 -7.73 -4.81
CA ARG A 54 18.85 -9.17 -4.61
C ARG A 54 17.48 -9.84 -4.73
N SER A 55 17.32 -10.68 -5.74
CA SER A 55 16.11 -11.50 -5.88
C SER A 55 16.16 -12.69 -4.94
N ILE A 56 15.02 -13.03 -4.32
CA ILE A 56 14.82 -14.27 -3.55
C ILE A 56 14.43 -15.47 -4.43
N GLY A 57 14.60 -15.38 -5.76
CA GLY A 57 14.35 -16.49 -6.68
C GLY A 57 12.87 -16.82 -6.94
N CYS A 58 11.94 -15.99 -6.48
CA CYS A 58 10.50 -16.15 -6.65
C CYS A 58 9.86 -14.98 -7.38
N SER A 59 8.73 -15.24 -8.08
CA SER A 59 7.92 -14.22 -8.75
C SER A 59 6.48 -14.21 -8.23
N MET A 60 5.78 -13.07 -8.42
CA MET A 60 4.34 -12.97 -8.16
C MET A 60 3.53 -13.86 -9.10
N GLU A 61 4.03 -14.09 -10.32
CA GLU A 61 3.41 -15.01 -11.29
C GLU A 61 3.41 -16.43 -10.76
N THR A 62 4.54 -16.91 -10.23
CA THR A 62 4.63 -18.22 -9.54
C THR A 62 3.65 -18.35 -8.38
N MET A 63 3.35 -17.23 -7.70
CA MET A 63 2.34 -17.17 -6.65
C MET A 63 0.92 -17.30 -7.22
N ARG A 64 0.60 -16.60 -8.31
CA ARG A 64 -0.73 -16.63 -8.95
C ARG A 64 -1.06 -18.05 -9.45
N ASP A 65 -0.15 -18.68 -10.15
CA ASP A 65 -0.39 -19.99 -10.79
C ASP A 65 -0.48 -21.13 -9.77
N GLY A 66 0.31 -21.09 -8.71
CA GLY A 66 0.33 -22.15 -7.70
C GLY A 66 -0.79 -22.09 -6.67
N VAL A 67 -1.35 -20.92 -6.40
CA VAL A 67 -2.25 -20.70 -5.24
C VAL A 67 -3.61 -20.14 -5.63
N ILE A 68 -3.68 -19.25 -6.61
CA ILE A 68 -4.92 -18.61 -7.04
C ILE A 68 -5.66 -19.46 -8.08
N GLY A 69 -4.95 -20.19 -8.95
CA GLY A 69 -5.52 -20.87 -10.10
C GLY A 69 -6.69 -21.84 -9.81
N ARG A 70 -6.66 -22.59 -8.71
CA ARG A 70 -7.74 -23.53 -8.32
C ARG A 70 -8.58 -23.07 -7.10
N ARG A 71 -8.06 -22.21 -6.25
CA ARG A 71 -8.68 -21.79 -4.99
C ARG A 71 -9.06 -20.30 -4.94
N GLY A 72 -8.73 -19.52 -5.95
CA GLY A 72 -8.89 -18.07 -6.00
C GLY A 72 -10.32 -17.58 -5.77
N ARG A 73 -11.32 -18.33 -6.22
CA ARG A 73 -12.74 -18.01 -6.00
C ARG A 73 -13.17 -18.07 -4.53
N ALA A 74 -12.49 -18.87 -3.70
CA ALA A 74 -12.76 -18.98 -2.27
C ALA A 74 -11.93 -17.97 -1.45
N ALA A 75 -10.76 -17.55 -1.96
CA ALA A 75 -9.88 -16.60 -1.28
C ALA A 75 -10.45 -15.17 -1.20
N LEU A 76 -11.38 -14.83 -2.10
CA LEU A 76 -12.09 -13.55 -2.10
C LEU A 76 -13.21 -13.46 -1.05
N ARG A 77 -13.59 -14.58 -0.44
CA ARG A 77 -14.66 -14.64 0.56
C ARG A 77 -14.12 -14.56 1.99
N GLY A 78 -13.65 -13.36 2.38
CA GLY A 78 -13.33 -13.02 3.77
C GLY A 78 -11.84 -13.02 4.11
N SER A 79 -11.48 -12.15 5.04
CA SER A 79 -10.10 -11.88 5.48
C SER A 79 -9.33 -13.13 5.94
N MET A 80 -10.00 -14.13 6.54
CA MET A 80 -9.35 -15.37 6.99
C MET A 80 -8.85 -16.25 5.84
N ALA A 81 -9.57 -16.29 4.71
CA ALA A 81 -9.15 -17.04 3.54
C ALA A 81 -7.91 -16.38 2.89
N GLN A 82 -7.91 -15.05 2.84
CA GLN A 82 -6.80 -14.25 2.33
C GLN A 82 -5.54 -14.40 3.21
N PHE A 83 -5.67 -14.40 4.55
CA PHE A 83 -4.57 -14.68 5.47
C PHE A 83 -3.99 -16.09 5.30
N ARG A 84 -4.84 -17.09 5.08
CA ARG A 84 -4.37 -18.47 4.82
C ARG A 84 -3.58 -18.54 3.53
N LEU A 85 -4.02 -17.84 2.50
CA LEU A 85 -3.35 -17.75 1.21
C LEU A 85 -1.98 -17.09 1.32
N LEU A 86 -1.93 -15.90 1.96
CA LEU A 86 -0.72 -15.15 2.22
C LEU A 86 0.29 -15.96 3.06
N ARG A 87 -0.19 -16.63 4.11
CA ARG A 87 0.63 -17.51 4.94
C ARG A 87 1.19 -18.68 4.17
N HIS A 88 0.39 -19.30 3.29
CA HIS A 88 0.84 -20.40 2.44
C HIS A 88 1.94 -19.96 1.49
N TRP A 89 1.78 -18.79 0.87
CA TRP A 89 2.77 -18.21 -0.03
C TRP A 89 4.08 -17.87 0.69
N LEU A 90 4.00 -17.15 1.80
CA LEU A 90 5.19 -16.80 2.59
C LEU A 90 5.91 -18.05 3.17
N LYS A 91 5.17 -19.13 3.40
CA LYS A 91 5.79 -20.42 3.74
C LYS A 91 6.62 -20.98 2.59
N ARG A 92 6.17 -20.84 1.34
CA ARG A 92 6.88 -21.35 0.15
C ARG A 92 8.17 -20.58 -0.14
N ILE A 93 8.16 -19.27 0.05
CA ILE A 93 9.35 -18.43 -0.14
C ILE A 93 10.22 -18.33 1.10
N GLY A 94 9.78 -18.90 2.24
CA GLY A 94 10.42 -18.73 3.54
C GLY A 94 11.86 -19.25 3.59
N ASP A 95 12.12 -20.37 2.93
CA ASP A 95 13.46 -20.99 2.89
C ASP A 95 14.42 -20.12 2.06
N ASP A 96 13.97 -19.65 0.90
CA ASP A 96 14.76 -18.79 0.01
C ASP A 96 15.01 -17.42 0.65
N LEU A 97 13.99 -16.86 1.29
CA LEU A 97 14.11 -15.61 2.05
C LEU A 97 15.11 -15.75 3.21
N ALA A 98 15.00 -16.82 4.00
CA ALA A 98 15.90 -17.06 5.13
C ALA A 98 17.35 -17.22 4.66
N ARG A 99 17.58 -18.00 3.60
CA ARG A 99 18.90 -18.19 2.97
C ARG A 99 19.48 -16.87 2.47
N THR A 100 18.70 -16.11 1.72
CA THR A 100 19.13 -14.81 1.18
C THR A 100 19.49 -13.85 2.32
N LEU A 101 18.71 -13.81 3.40
CA LEU A 101 19.00 -12.96 4.56
C LEU A 101 20.31 -13.33 5.24
N VAL A 102 20.61 -14.62 5.41
CA VAL A 102 21.88 -15.09 5.99
C VAL A 102 23.07 -14.73 5.10
N GLU A 103 22.91 -14.80 3.78
CA GLU A 103 23.95 -14.47 2.82
C GLU A 103 24.23 -12.97 2.71
N VAL A 104 23.17 -12.14 2.81
CA VAL A 104 23.26 -10.71 2.49
C VAL A 104 23.47 -9.86 3.73
N VAL A 105 22.75 -10.13 4.82
CA VAL A 105 22.77 -9.25 6.00
C VAL A 105 24.00 -9.50 6.86
N GLN A 106 24.68 -8.41 7.21
CA GLN A 106 25.91 -8.43 8.02
C GLN A 106 25.69 -7.80 9.39
N GLU A 107 26.62 -8.03 10.31
CA GLU A 107 26.64 -7.30 11.58
C GLU A 107 26.73 -5.78 11.33
N ASN A 108 26.00 -5.03 12.16
CA ASN A 108 25.86 -3.58 12.09
C ASN A 108 25.04 -3.04 10.91
N ASP A 109 24.48 -3.88 10.03
CA ASP A 109 23.50 -3.43 9.06
C ASP A 109 22.26 -2.84 9.74
N PHE A 110 21.58 -1.94 9.03
CA PHE A 110 20.25 -1.51 9.37
C PHE A 110 19.25 -2.22 8.45
N VAL A 111 18.36 -3.04 9.01
CA VAL A 111 17.40 -3.82 8.21
C VAL A 111 16.00 -3.23 8.32
N LEU A 112 15.46 -2.80 7.17
CA LEU A 112 14.09 -2.33 7.04
C LEU A 112 13.22 -3.45 6.49
N SER A 113 12.05 -3.67 7.08
CA SER A 113 11.09 -4.64 6.60
C SER A 113 9.71 -4.05 6.44
N GLY A 114 8.93 -4.54 5.48
CA GLY A 114 7.49 -4.38 5.51
C GLY A 114 6.85 -5.27 6.59
N VAL A 115 5.57 -5.04 6.87
CA VAL A 115 4.81 -5.78 7.90
C VAL A 115 4.80 -7.30 7.67
N LEU A 116 4.82 -7.75 6.42
CA LEU A 116 4.80 -9.18 6.07
C LEU A 116 6.07 -9.94 6.47
N THR A 117 7.18 -9.25 6.66
CA THR A 117 8.48 -9.82 7.03
C THR A 117 8.92 -9.45 8.45
N HIS A 118 8.02 -8.88 9.25
CA HIS A 118 8.27 -8.44 10.63
C HIS A 118 8.92 -9.53 11.51
N GLU A 119 8.34 -10.72 11.55
CA GLU A 119 8.86 -11.82 12.38
C GLU A 119 10.23 -12.35 11.89
N CYS A 120 10.50 -12.28 10.58
CA CYS A 120 11.83 -12.58 10.03
C CYS A 120 12.87 -11.61 10.57
N VAL A 121 12.56 -10.34 10.60
CA VAL A 121 13.48 -9.29 11.05
C VAL A 121 13.65 -9.34 12.57
N ALA A 122 12.59 -9.66 13.33
CA ALA A 122 12.67 -9.89 14.75
C ALA A 122 13.59 -11.10 15.08
N ALA A 123 13.53 -12.17 14.28
CA ALA A 123 14.43 -13.31 14.40
C ALA A 123 15.88 -12.94 14.04
N LEU A 124 16.05 -12.19 12.94
CA LEU A 124 17.36 -11.74 12.48
C LEU A 124 18.08 -10.88 13.53
N ARG A 125 17.37 -9.99 14.23
CA ARG A 125 17.90 -9.20 15.34
C ARG A 125 18.46 -10.06 16.49
N ARG A 126 17.81 -11.18 16.76
CA ARG A 126 18.29 -12.14 17.78
C ARG A 126 19.52 -12.91 17.33
N TYR A 127 19.72 -12.98 16.02
CA TYR A 127 20.75 -13.76 15.37
C TYR A 127 22.02 -12.94 15.05
N LEU A 128 21.83 -11.75 14.47
CA LEU A 128 22.91 -10.83 14.12
C LEU A 128 22.82 -9.54 14.94
N ARG A 129 23.97 -8.85 15.14
CA ARG A 129 23.99 -7.51 15.72
C ARG A 129 23.58 -6.46 14.71
N CYS A 130 22.31 -6.46 14.29
CA CYS A 130 21.76 -5.48 13.37
C CYS A 130 20.64 -4.66 14.04
N ARG A 131 20.49 -3.41 13.60
CA ARG A 131 19.33 -2.57 13.93
C ARG A 131 18.21 -2.89 12.96
N THR A 132 16.96 -2.80 13.42
CA THR A 132 15.84 -3.15 12.59
C THR A 132 14.71 -2.15 12.72
N ALA A 133 13.94 -1.96 11.66
CA ALA A 133 12.64 -1.31 11.75
C ALA A 133 11.61 -2.00 10.86
N THR A 134 10.36 -1.99 11.31
CA THR A 134 9.23 -2.44 10.51
C THR A 134 8.45 -1.25 10.02
N VAL A 135 8.33 -1.12 8.71
CA VAL A 135 7.56 -0.07 8.03
C VAL A 135 6.14 -0.56 7.81
N VAL A 136 5.18 0.19 8.30
CA VAL A 136 3.75 -0.11 8.22
C VAL A 136 3.06 1.03 7.46
N LEU A 137 2.43 0.73 6.34
CA LEU A 137 1.88 1.72 5.40
C LEU A 137 0.43 2.14 5.71
N THR A 138 -0.13 1.63 6.81
CA THR A 138 -1.52 1.85 7.21
C THR A 138 -1.67 1.72 8.73
N GLY A 139 -2.85 1.95 9.29
CA GLY A 139 -3.15 1.81 10.71
C GLY A 139 -3.20 0.36 11.21
N LEU A 140 -2.12 -0.41 11.08
CA LEU A 140 -2.06 -1.80 11.55
C LEU A 140 -1.57 -1.95 12.97
N VAL A 141 -0.83 -0.98 13.50
CA VAL A 141 -0.29 -1.03 14.86
C VAL A 141 -1.44 -1.08 15.88
N PRO A 142 -1.39 -2.02 16.84
CA PRO A 142 -2.48 -2.20 17.78
C PRO A 142 -2.80 -0.95 18.59
N SER A 143 -4.07 -0.54 18.54
CA SER A 143 -4.61 0.56 19.30
C SER A 143 -6.06 0.29 19.68
N SER A 144 -6.53 0.95 20.72
CA SER A 144 -7.92 1.01 21.08
C SER A 144 -8.71 2.06 20.27
N SER A 145 -8.03 2.93 19.53
CA SER A 145 -8.65 3.94 18.65
C SER A 145 -9.07 3.33 17.30
N PRO A 146 -10.37 3.35 16.94
CA PRO A 146 -10.83 2.86 15.65
C PRO A 146 -10.34 3.69 14.46
N GLU A 147 -10.03 4.97 14.69
CA GLU A 147 -9.50 5.87 13.67
C GLU A 147 -8.04 5.58 13.33
N SER A 148 -7.29 5.06 14.31
CA SER A 148 -5.86 4.78 14.18
C SER A 148 -5.56 3.32 13.86
N CYS A 149 -6.57 2.42 13.95
CA CYS A 149 -6.34 0.99 13.78
C CYS A 149 -7.39 0.32 12.87
N VAL A 150 -6.90 -0.27 11.78
CA VAL A 150 -7.69 -0.98 10.75
C VAL A 150 -8.60 -2.06 11.35
N TYR A 151 -8.11 -2.79 12.35
CA TYR A 151 -8.80 -3.94 12.94
C TYR A 151 -9.40 -3.68 14.31
N ALA A 152 -9.43 -2.43 14.76
CA ALA A 152 -10.16 -2.09 15.97
C ALA A 152 -11.67 -2.34 15.80
N LEU A 153 -12.32 -2.75 16.88
CA LEU A 153 -13.78 -2.80 16.92
C LEU A 153 -14.35 -1.37 16.89
N PRO A 154 -15.63 -1.21 16.52
CA PRO A 154 -16.30 0.08 16.60
C PRO A 154 -16.19 0.72 17.99
N GLU A 155 -16.31 2.02 18.06
CA GLU A 155 -16.14 2.82 19.27
C GLU A 155 -17.05 2.41 20.44
N MET A 156 -18.25 1.88 20.14
CA MET A 156 -19.17 1.33 21.13
C MET A 156 -18.64 0.13 21.93
N ALA A 157 -17.60 -0.56 21.42
CA ALA A 157 -16.97 -1.66 22.15
C ALA A 157 -16.00 -1.11 23.22
N PRO A 158 -15.86 -1.79 24.39
CA PRO A 158 -14.89 -1.41 25.41
C PRO A 158 -13.45 -1.30 24.87
N ALA A 159 -12.69 -0.29 25.30
CA ALA A 159 -11.33 -0.01 24.81
C ALA A 159 -10.39 -1.23 24.92
N TRP A 160 -10.47 -1.98 26.03
CA TRP A 160 -9.66 -3.18 26.22
C TRP A 160 -9.95 -4.26 25.16
N LEU A 161 -11.23 -4.41 24.75
CA LEU A 161 -11.64 -5.39 23.75
C LEU A 161 -11.19 -4.95 22.35
N ARG A 162 -11.29 -3.64 22.04
CA ARG A 162 -10.76 -3.06 20.80
C ARG A 162 -9.28 -3.35 20.67
N ARG A 163 -8.50 -3.05 21.74
CA ARG A 163 -7.06 -3.29 21.77
C ARG A 163 -6.70 -4.76 21.68
N ALA A 164 -7.44 -5.63 22.37
CA ALA A 164 -7.23 -7.08 22.30
C ALA A 164 -7.40 -7.61 20.88
N ARG A 165 -8.48 -7.21 20.19
CA ARG A 165 -8.72 -7.58 18.79
C ARG A 165 -7.63 -7.05 17.87
N ALA A 166 -7.20 -5.79 18.04
CA ALA A 166 -6.13 -5.21 17.25
C ALA A 166 -4.81 -6.00 17.42
N ARG A 167 -4.47 -6.39 18.64
CA ARG A 167 -3.30 -7.25 18.94
C ARG A 167 -3.39 -8.63 18.29
N VAL A 168 -4.55 -9.27 18.35
CA VAL A 168 -4.75 -10.56 17.66
C VAL A 168 -4.54 -10.40 16.16
N SER A 169 -5.10 -9.35 15.57
CA SER A 169 -4.93 -9.08 14.12
C SER A 169 -3.49 -8.77 13.75
N TRP A 170 -2.79 -7.95 14.55
CA TRP A 170 -1.36 -7.71 14.39
C TRP A 170 -0.54 -9.01 14.40
N ASN A 171 -0.77 -9.86 15.41
CA ASN A 171 -0.08 -11.14 15.54
C ASN A 171 -0.39 -12.11 14.38
N LEU A 172 -1.57 -12.02 13.79
CA LEU A 172 -1.93 -12.80 12.60
C LEU A 172 -1.18 -12.30 11.37
N VAL A 173 -1.17 -10.97 11.14
CA VAL A 173 -0.51 -10.35 9.98
C VAL A 173 1.00 -10.54 10.06
N THR A 174 1.63 -10.19 11.17
CA THR A 174 3.09 -10.31 11.34
C THR A 174 3.54 -11.76 11.42
N GLY A 175 2.72 -12.64 12.01
CA GLY A 175 3.02 -14.06 12.19
C GLY A 175 3.08 -14.88 10.90
N VAL A 176 2.73 -14.30 9.73
CA VAL A 176 2.80 -15.00 8.44
C VAL A 176 4.23 -15.38 8.07
N SER A 177 5.22 -14.60 8.49
CA SER A 177 6.66 -14.86 8.24
C SER A 177 7.38 -15.61 9.38
N ARG A 178 6.64 -16.06 10.41
CA ARG A 178 7.22 -16.73 11.58
C ARG A 178 8.03 -18.00 11.25
N GLN A 179 7.64 -18.70 10.18
CA GLN A 179 8.38 -19.89 9.75
C GLN A 179 9.75 -19.52 9.19
N ALA A 180 9.85 -18.49 8.32
CA ALA A 180 11.13 -18.00 7.83
C ALA A 180 12.03 -17.52 8.99
N GLY A 181 11.45 -16.86 10.00
CA GLY A 181 12.16 -16.51 11.23
C GLY A 181 12.70 -17.72 12.00
N LYS A 182 11.94 -18.82 12.08
CA LYS A 182 12.41 -20.07 12.70
C LYS A 182 13.58 -20.69 11.94
N LEU A 183 13.54 -20.70 10.62
CA LEU A 183 14.61 -21.21 9.76
C LEU A 183 15.90 -20.41 9.92
N LEU A 184 15.80 -19.07 10.00
CA LEU A 184 16.94 -18.22 10.35
C LEU A 184 17.60 -18.63 11.67
N MET A 185 16.80 -18.93 12.70
CA MET A 185 17.30 -19.33 14.02
C MET A 185 17.93 -20.73 14.03
N GLN A 186 17.56 -21.61 13.10
CA GLN A 186 18.12 -22.98 13.02
C GLN A 186 19.42 -23.04 12.21
N GLY A 187 19.60 -22.15 11.22
CA GLY A 187 20.74 -22.18 10.29
C GLY A 187 22.01 -21.47 10.75
N GLY A 188 22.03 -20.88 11.93
CA GLY A 188 23.08 -19.96 12.27
C GLY A 188 23.79 -20.11 13.62
N LYS A 189 25.01 -19.55 13.69
CA LYS A 189 25.79 -19.43 14.93
C LYS A 189 25.12 -18.41 15.85
N LYS A 190 24.65 -18.88 17.01
CA LYS A 190 24.21 -17.99 18.09
C LYS A 190 25.36 -17.05 18.46
N THR A 191 25.17 -15.74 18.27
CA THR A 191 26.03 -14.79 18.97
C THR A 191 25.72 -14.85 20.47
N ASP A 192 26.73 -14.88 21.31
CA ASP A 192 26.62 -14.99 22.76
C ASP A 192 25.51 -14.10 23.34
N GLY A 193 24.68 -14.77 24.14
CA GLY A 193 23.37 -14.43 24.68
C GLY A 193 23.14 -13.12 25.44
N ALA A 194 23.68 -12.01 25.03
CA ALA A 194 23.24 -10.71 25.56
C ALA A 194 21.88 -10.32 24.96
N GLU A 195 20.84 -10.26 25.78
CA GLU A 195 19.59 -9.60 25.45
C GLU A 195 19.88 -8.19 24.91
N ARG A 196 19.36 -7.91 23.73
CA ARG A 196 19.64 -6.65 23.07
C ARG A 196 18.59 -5.62 23.41
N PRO A 197 18.97 -4.35 23.60
CA PRO A 197 18.03 -3.30 23.94
C PRO A 197 16.87 -3.26 22.95
N ASP A 198 15.64 -3.11 23.45
CA ASP A 198 14.43 -2.93 22.62
C ASP A 198 14.54 -1.69 21.73
N GLU A 199 15.38 -0.72 22.10
CA GLU A 199 15.74 0.47 21.31
C GLU A 199 16.28 0.18 19.90
N TRP A 200 16.69 -1.07 19.62
CA TRP A 200 17.19 -1.49 18.31
C TRP A 200 16.11 -1.92 17.34
N HIS A 201 14.86 -1.90 17.76
CA HIS A 201 13.72 -2.15 16.90
C HIS A 201 12.70 -1.00 17.00
N LYS A 202 12.32 -0.45 15.84
CA LYS A 202 11.24 0.55 15.76
C LYS A 202 10.14 0.05 14.83
N VAL A 203 8.93 0.46 15.11
CA VAL A 203 7.81 0.33 14.17
C VAL A 203 7.51 1.72 13.60
N LEU A 204 7.73 1.88 12.31
CA LEU A 204 7.51 3.13 11.60
C LEU A 204 6.15 3.10 10.92
N ILE A 205 5.23 3.93 11.35
CA ILE A 205 3.96 4.11 10.66
C ILE A 205 4.19 5.13 9.55
N ALA A 206 4.52 4.60 8.37
CA ALA A 206 4.73 5.35 7.15
C ALA A 206 3.38 5.61 6.45
N ALA A 207 2.47 6.25 7.17
CA ALA A 207 1.15 6.66 6.72
C ALA A 207 0.89 8.10 7.20
N SER A 208 0.16 8.86 6.40
CA SER A 208 -0.24 10.23 6.74
C SER A 208 -0.98 10.27 8.08
N PRO A 209 -0.60 11.15 9.04
CA PRO A 209 -1.36 11.36 10.26
C PRO A 209 -2.78 11.90 9.99
N THR A 210 -3.03 12.53 8.86
CA THR A 210 -4.38 12.92 8.42
C THR A 210 -5.24 11.69 8.11
N LEU A 211 -4.67 10.68 7.43
CA LEU A 211 -5.38 9.44 7.10
C LEU A 211 -5.45 8.46 8.28
N VAL A 212 -4.35 8.30 9.00
CA VAL A 212 -4.19 7.44 10.18
C VAL A 212 -3.81 8.32 11.36
N PRO A 213 -4.76 8.83 12.15
CA PRO A 213 -4.45 9.67 13.29
C PRO A 213 -3.53 8.99 14.30
N PRO A 214 -2.61 9.72 14.94
CA PRO A 214 -1.79 9.18 16.02
C PRO A 214 -2.67 8.63 17.15
N ALA A 215 -2.35 7.44 17.65
CA ALA A 215 -3.09 6.85 18.75
C ALA A 215 -2.40 7.14 20.10
N PRO A 216 -3.15 7.53 21.14
CA PRO A 216 -2.59 7.88 22.45
C PRO A 216 -2.01 6.66 23.20
N ASP A 217 -2.34 5.45 22.77
CA ASP A 217 -1.92 4.20 23.41
C ASP A 217 -0.78 3.47 22.64
N TRP A 218 -0.17 4.13 21.65
CA TRP A 218 1.07 3.64 21.04
C TRP A 218 2.24 3.80 22.01
N THR A 219 3.16 2.85 21.93
CA THR A 219 4.38 2.84 22.75
C THR A 219 5.49 3.68 22.09
N SER A 220 6.54 4.02 22.83
CA SER A 220 7.63 4.91 22.37
C SER A 220 8.49 4.33 21.23
N ASP A 221 8.41 3.02 20.99
CA ASP A 221 9.03 2.34 19.87
C ASP A 221 8.25 2.50 18.55
N VAL A 222 7.01 3.03 18.62
CA VAL A 222 6.16 3.33 17.46
C VAL A 222 6.36 4.80 17.08
N VAL A 223 6.82 5.04 15.85
CA VAL A 223 7.06 6.38 15.32
C VAL A 223 6.23 6.58 14.07
N GLN A 224 5.37 7.58 14.06
CA GLN A 224 4.65 7.97 12.86
C GLN A 224 5.48 8.96 12.03
N THR A 225 5.81 8.57 10.80
CA THR A 225 6.70 9.33 9.94
C THR A 225 5.98 10.06 8.80
N GLY A 226 4.74 9.70 8.50
CA GLY A 226 4.05 10.14 7.28
C GLY A 226 4.35 9.22 6.09
N TYR A 227 3.56 9.33 5.04
CA TYR A 227 3.70 8.45 3.87
C TYR A 227 4.91 8.85 3.01
N PRO A 228 5.80 7.90 2.64
CA PRO A 228 7.02 8.20 1.89
C PRO A 228 6.72 8.32 0.39
N LEU A 229 5.88 9.27 0.00
CA LEU A 229 5.60 9.60 -1.38
C LEU A 229 6.36 10.86 -1.77
N GLU A 230 7.04 10.82 -2.91
CA GLU A 230 7.62 12.01 -3.49
C GLU A 230 6.52 12.82 -4.19
N CYS A 231 6.34 14.06 -3.78
CA CYS A 231 5.49 15.01 -4.49
C CYS A 231 6.20 15.43 -5.79
N SER A 232 6.03 14.64 -6.83
CA SER A 232 6.44 14.98 -8.20
C SER A 232 5.21 15.46 -8.99
N ARG A 233 5.44 16.15 -10.11
CA ARG A 233 4.35 16.52 -11.03
C ARG A 233 3.79 15.33 -11.81
N GLY A 234 4.35 14.15 -11.62
CA GLY A 234 4.07 12.95 -12.41
C GLY A 234 4.64 13.04 -13.83
N VAL A 235 4.48 11.94 -14.56
CA VAL A 235 4.94 11.83 -15.94
C VAL A 235 3.73 11.84 -16.85
N GLU A 236 3.73 12.79 -17.79
CA GLU A 236 2.67 12.89 -18.81
C GLU A 236 2.73 11.70 -19.76
N PRO A 237 1.59 11.03 -20.00
CA PRO A 237 1.54 9.91 -20.93
C PRO A 237 1.51 10.43 -22.38
N ASN A 238 2.08 9.63 -23.26
CA ASN A 238 1.97 9.88 -24.71
C ASN A 238 0.70 9.21 -25.28
N ASP A 239 -0.47 9.74 -24.93
CA ASP A 239 -1.78 9.26 -25.44
C ASP A 239 -2.71 10.43 -25.71
N ASP A 240 -2.75 10.87 -26.99
CA ASP A 240 -3.55 12.01 -27.44
C ASP A 240 -5.05 11.85 -27.16
N ARG A 241 -5.56 10.62 -27.13
CA ARG A 241 -6.97 10.32 -26.81
C ARG A 241 -7.29 10.70 -25.36
N LEU A 242 -6.34 10.41 -24.45
CA LEU A 242 -6.48 10.75 -23.04
C LEU A 242 -6.42 12.27 -22.83
N ILE A 243 -5.49 12.93 -23.50
CA ILE A 243 -5.38 14.40 -23.43
C ILE A 243 -6.68 15.03 -23.92
N THR A 244 -7.16 14.65 -25.11
CA THR A 244 -8.41 15.15 -25.67
C THR A 244 -9.62 14.89 -24.74
N LEU A 245 -9.66 13.71 -24.09
CA LEU A 245 -10.72 13.39 -23.14
C LEU A 245 -10.71 14.32 -21.91
N LEU A 246 -9.53 14.61 -21.38
CA LEU A 246 -9.35 15.47 -20.19
C LEU A 246 -9.57 16.96 -20.48
N GLU A 247 -9.38 17.39 -21.73
CA GLU A 247 -9.63 18.77 -22.18
C GLU A 247 -11.11 19.01 -22.58
N GLY A 248 -11.92 17.94 -22.62
CA GLY A 248 -13.34 18.02 -22.94
C GLY A 248 -14.17 18.65 -21.82
N GLU A 249 -15.37 19.13 -22.18
CA GLU A 249 -16.31 19.79 -21.22
C GLU A 249 -17.01 18.79 -20.28
N LYS A 250 -17.04 17.49 -20.65
CA LYS A 250 -17.75 16.46 -19.90
C LYS A 250 -16.92 16.00 -18.71
N PRO A 251 -17.51 15.87 -17.50
CA PRO A 251 -16.78 15.39 -16.33
C PRO A 251 -16.08 14.06 -16.59
N CYS A 252 -14.87 13.92 -16.04
CA CYS A 252 -14.03 12.75 -16.22
C CYS A 252 -13.63 12.13 -14.87
N VAL A 253 -13.88 10.83 -14.69
CA VAL A 253 -13.59 10.10 -13.45
C VAL A 253 -12.67 8.93 -13.72
N TYR A 254 -11.64 8.78 -12.90
CA TYR A 254 -10.79 7.58 -12.90
C TYR A 254 -11.45 6.44 -12.12
N VAL A 255 -11.51 5.24 -12.70
CA VAL A 255 -12.02 4.02 -12.04
C VAL A 255 -10.98 2.91 -12.13
N GLY A 256 -10.30 2.61 -11.00
CA GLY A 256 -9.22 1.62 -10.97
C GLY A 256 -9.28 0.66 -9.79
N PHE A 257 -9.42 -0.62 -10.06
CA PHE A 257 -9.52 -1.66 -9.03
C PHE A 257 -8.17 -2.30 -8.67
N GLY A 258 -7.08 -1.85 -9.30
CA GLY A 258 -5.74 -2.39 -9.08
C GLY A 258 -5.66 -3.90 -9.35
N SER A 259 -4.65 -4.56 -8.80
CA SER A 259 -4.51 -6.02 -8.95
C SER A 259 -5.64 -6.82 -8.27
N ALA A 260 -6.42 -6.20 -7.40
CA ALA A 260 -7.55 -6.84 -6.73
C ALA A 260 -8.71 -7.10 -7.69
N GLY A 261 -8.97 -6.21 -8.66
CA GLY A 261 -10.00 -6.39 -9.68
C GLY A 261 -9.70 -7.51 -10.68
N GLU A 262 -8.43 -7.90 -10.80
CA GLU A 262 -7.94 -8.90 -11.76
C GLU A 262 -7.79 -10.32 -11.16
N THR A 263 -8.34 -10.56 -10.00
CA THR A 263 -8.18 -11.86 -9.29
C THR A 263 -8.88 -13.01 -10.00
N SER A 264 -9.88 -12.74 -10.87
CA SER A 264 -10.46 -13.70 -11.79
C SER A 264 -11.08 -13.00 -12.99
N ASP A 265 -11.06 -13.64 -14.17
CA ASP A 265 -11.67 -13.11 -15.38
C ASP A 265 -13.17 -12.82 -15.21
N ILE A 266 -13.90 -13.67 -14.48
CA ILE A 266 -15.32 -13.49 -14.19
C ILE A 266 -15.57 -12.20 -13.41
N LEU A 267 -14.72 -11.88 -12.43
CA LEU A 267 -14.86 -10.66 -11.65
C LEU A 267 -14.48 -9.43 -12.50
N ALA A 268 -13.41 -9.52 -13.24
CA ALA A 268 -12.97 -8.46 -14.14
C ALA A 268 -14.05 -8.10 -15.17
N ASP A 269 -14.63 -9.12 -15.84
CA ASP A 269 -15.73 -8.92 -16.80
C ASP A 269 -16.98 -8.31 -16.17
N ARG A 270 -17.32 -8.73 -14.93
CA ARG A 270 -18.45 -8.14 -14.21
C ARG A 270 -18.20 -6.66 -13.90
N LEU A 271 -17.03 -6.34 -13.32
CA LEU A 271 -16.67 -4.98 -12.95
C LEU A 271 -16.65 -4.08 -14.19
N GLU A 272 -16.11 -4.56 -15.31
CA GLU A 272 -16.09 -3.81 -16.56
C GLU A 272 -17.50 -3.51 -17.09
N LYS A 273 -18.39 -4.50 -17.10
CA LYS A 273 -19.80 -4.30 -17.51
C LYS A 273 -20.51 -3.30 -16.62
N ASP A 274 -20.24 -3.32 -15.31
CA ASP A 274 -20.82 -2.38 -14.37
C ASP A 274 -20.29 -0.95 -14.61
N VAL A 275 -19.00 -0.81 -14.93
CA VAL A 275 -18.37 0.48 -15.27
C VAL A 275 -18.98 1.06 -16.56
N LEU A 276 -19.09 0.25 -17.62
CA LEU A 276 -19.67 0.69 -18.90
C LEU A 276 -21.11 1.22 -18.73
N ARG A 277 -21.94 0.47 -17.99
CA ARG A 277 -23.34 0.87 -17.74
C ARG A 277 -23.45 2.10 -16.87
N ALA A 278 -22.62 2.21 -15.83
CA ALA A 278 -22.65 3.37 -14.94
C ALA A 278 -22.18 4.65 -15.64
N ALA A 279 -21.13 4.58 -16.45
CA ALA A 279 -20.63 5.71 -17.22
C ALA A 279 -21.69 6.25 -18.21
N GLU A 280 -22.38 5.34 -18.93
CA GLU A 280 -23.45 5.68 -19.83
C GLU A 280 -24.63 6.35 -19.11
N ARG A 281 -25.10 5.78 -17.98
CA ARG A 281 -26.24 6.32 -17.23
C ARG A 281 -25.96 7.64 -16.55
N ALA A 282 -24.75 7.83 -16.05
CA ALA A 282 -24.31 9.06 -15.41
C ALA A 282 -23.93 10.15 -16.43
N ASP A 283 -23.78 9.81 -17.70
CA ASP A 283 -23.23 10.70 -18.75
C ASP A 283 -21.87 11.31 -18.35
N VAL A 284 -20.97 10.47 -17.83
CA VAL A 284 -19.64 10.83 -17.31
C VAL A 284 -18.58 10.08 -18.09
N ASN A 285 -17.50 10.74 -18.45
CA ASN A 285 -16.33 10.08 -19.02
C ASN A 285 -15.58 9.30 -17.93
N VAL A 286 -15.15 8.08 -18.25
CA VAL A 286 -14.45 7.23 -17.32
C VAL A 286 -13.14 6.74 -17.91
N ILE A 287 -12.05 6.87 -17.15
CA ILE A 287 -10.72 6.34 -17.49
C ILE A 287 -10.50 5.06 -16.66
N VAL A 288 -10.21 3.95 -17.34
CA VAL A 288 -9.96 2.64 -16.71
C VAL A 288 -8.55 2.18 -17.07
N PRO A 289 -7.68 1.90 -16.10
CA PRO A 289 -6.36 1.34 -16.38
C PRO A 289 -6.47 -0.14 -16.77
N VAL A 290 -5.71 -0.54 -17.81
CA VAL A 290 -5.60 -1.93 -18.25
C VAL A 290 -4.13 -2.37 -18.25
N ARG A 291 -3.87 -3.63 -17.89
CA ARG A 291 -2.50 -4.13 -17.81
C ARG A 291 -1.84 -4.39 -19.17
N ARG A 292 -2.63 -4.74 -20.17
CA ARG A 292 -2.12 -5.03 -21.50
C ARG A 292 -2.35 -3.82 -22.41
N ALA A 293 -1.27 -3.23 -22.89
CA ALA A 293 -1.33 -2.11 -23.82
C ALA A 293 -2.16 -2.44 -25.08
N THR A 294 -2.21 -3.70 -25.49
CA THR A 294 -3.05 -4.19 -26.61
C THR A 294 -4.56 -4.07 -26.35
N SER A 295 -4.97 -3.84 -25.09
CA SER A 295 -6.38 -3.64 -24.71
C SER A 295 -6.72 -2.16 -24.48
N SER A 296 -5.77 -1.23 -24.71
CA SER A 296 -6.03 0.20 -24.58
C SER A 296 -6.87 0.73 -25.75
N GLY A 297 -7.70 1.72 -25.48
CA GLY A 297 -8.59 2.34 -26.46
C GLY A 297 -10.02 2.53 -25.92
N TRP A 298 -10.89 3.06 -26.74
CA TRP A 298 -12.28 3.25 -26.40
C TRP A 298 -13.01 1.93 -26.22
N ALA A 299 -13.61 1.72 -25.04
CA ALA A 299 -14.49 0.60 -24.74
C ALA A 299 -15.96 0.90 -25.01
N SER A 300 -16.32 2.20 -24.90
CA SER A 300 -17.61 2.79 -25.26
C SER A 300 -17.41 4.29 -25.50
N PRO A 301 -18.45 5.04 -25.94
CA PRO A 301 -18.34 6.50 -26.06
C PRO A 301 -17.94 7.23 -24.78
N HIS A 302 -18.14 6.61 -23.62
CA HIS A 302 -17.85 7.19 -22.30
C HIS A 302 -16.66 6.54 -21.58
N VAL A 303 -16.09 5.45 -22.08
CA VAL A 303 -15.06 4.72 -21.34
C VAL A 303 -13.79 4.55 -22.17
N LEU A 304 -12.71 5.19 -21.72
CA LEU A 304 -11.37 5.05 -22.29
C LEU A 304 -10.52 4.10 -21.44
N ARG A 305 -10.05 3.01 -22.05
CA ARG A 305 -9.03 2.15 -21.45
C ARG A 305 -7.64 2.70 -21.72
N VAL A 306 -6.85 2.87 -20.69
CA VAL A 306 -5.46 3.36 -20.78
C VAL A 306 -4.50 2.30 -20.26
N GLY A 307 -3.27 2.32 -20.76
CA GLY A 307 -2.19 1.51 -20.22
C GLY A 307 -1.77 1.95 -18.81
N GLU A 308 -0.56 1.60 -18.41
CA GLU A 308 0.01 2.08 -17.16
C GLU A 308 0.16 3.62 -17.20
N ILE A 309 -0.40 4.30 -16.21
CA ILE A 309 -0.42 5.75 -16.13
C ILE A 309 0.05 6.24 -14.77
N ASP A 310 0.78 7.34 -14.75
CA ASP A 310 1.21 7.98 -13.51
C ASP A 310 0.02 8.69 -12.83
N HIS A 311 -0.37 8.20 -11.67
CA HIS A 311 -1.46 8.76 -10.88
C HIS A 311 -1.16 10.18 -10.38
N MET A 312 0.11 10.53 -10.15
CA MET A 312 0.49 11.90 -9.76
C MET A 312 0.24 12.90 -10.89
N TRP A 313 0.32 12.44 -12.15
CA TRP A 313 -0.05 13.25 -13.29
C TRP A 313 -1.56 13.25 -13.53
N LEU A 314 -2.22 12.09 -13.46
CA LEU A 314 -3.62 11.95 -13.86
C LEU A 314 -4.59 12.51 -12.81
N PHE A 315 -4.42 12.19 -11.54
CA PHE A 315 -5.43 12.46 -10.52
C PHE A 315 -5.78 13.94 -10.34
N PRO A 316 -4.83 14.91 -10.44
CA PRO A 316 -5.18 16.34 -10.41
C PRO A 316 -5.98 16.82 -11.63
N ARG A 317 -6.17 15.99 -12.66
CA ARG A 317 -6.81 16.32 -13.94
C ARG A 317 -8.17 15.66 -14.14
N VAL A 318 -8.63 14.89 -13.18
CA VAL A 318 -9.96 14.25 -13.20
C VAL A 318 -10.85 14.84 -12.11
N ASP A 319 -12.18 14.74 -12.30
CA ASP A 319 -13.17 15.27 -11.37
C ASP A 319 -13.49 14.34 -10.20
N GLY A 320 -13.04 13.08 -10.28
CA GLY A 320 -13.22 12.12 -9.21
C GLY A 320 -12.39 10.87 -9.40
N ILE A 321 -12.16 10.15 -8.29
CA ILE A 321 -11.37 8.94 -8.25
C ILE A 321 -12.17 7.84 -7.55
N VAL A 322 -12.41 6.74 -8.25
CA VAL A 322 -12.93 5.49 -7.68
C VAL A 322 -11.81 4.46 -7.69
N HIS A 323 -11.39 4.00 -6.54
CA HIS A 323 -10.24 3.08 -6.46
C HIS A 323 -10.45 1.96 -5.43
N HIS A 324 -9.56 0.97 -5.45
CA HIS A 324 -9.65 -0.20 -4.56
C HIS A 324 -9.24 0.06 -3.09
N GLY A 325 -8.74 1.24 -2.76
CA GLY A 325 -8.34 1.59 -1.39
C GLY A 325 -6.95 1.12 -0.96
N GLY A 326 -6.05 0.80 -1.90
CA GLY A 326 -4.65 0.55 -1.57
C GLY A 326 -3.97 1.82 -1.02
N ALA A 327 -3.05 1.67 -0.03
CA ALA A 327 -2.43 2.79 0.67
C ALA A 327 -1.80 3.83 -0.29
N GLY A 328 -1.04 3.39 -1.29
CA GLY A 328 -0.42 4.28 -2.27
C GLY A 328 -1.42 5.08 -3.08
N THR A 329 -2.44 4.43 -3.64
CA THR A 329 -3.48 5.08 -4.45
C THR A 329 -4.31 6.05 -3.59
N THR A 330 -4.62 5.67 -2.35
CA THR A 330 -5.31 6.53 -1.39
C THR A 330 -4.51 7.80 -1.10
N MET A 331 -3.21 7.66 -0.85
CA MET A 331 -2.34 8.81 -0.58
C MET A 331 -2.15 9.71 -1.80
N THR A 332 -2.00 9.13 -2.98
CA THR A 332 -1.94 9.92 -4.23
C THR A 332 -3.24 10.68 -4.48
N GLY A 333 -4.40 10.04 -4.22
CA GLY A 333 -5.72 10.70 -4.29
C GLY A 333 -5.85 11.86 -3.32
N LEU A 334 -5.42 11.69 -2.05
CA LEU A 334 -5.42 12.78 -1.07
C LEU A 334 -4.51 13.95 -1.48
N LEU A 335 -3.31 13.66 -2.00
CA LEU A 335 -2.37 14.68 -2.46
C LEU A 335 -2.84 15.41 -3.71
N SER A 336 -3.61 14.76 -4.57
CA SER A 336 -4.14 15.40 -5.78
C SER A 336 -5.20 16.46 -5.49
N GLY A 337 -5.85 16.42 -4.32
CA GLY A 337 -6.97 17.29 -3.99
C GLY A 337 -8.25 16.96 -4.78
N THR A 338 -8.34 15.74 -5.32
CA THR A 338 -9.48 15.26 -6.12
C THR A 338 -10.40 14.41 -5.26
N PRO A 339 -11.72 14.57 -5.33
CA PRO A 339 -12.68 13.73 -4.63
C PRO A 339 -12.45 12.25 -4.87
N SER A 340 -12.47 11.45 -3.80
CA SER A 340 -12.10 10.04 -3.89
C SER A 340 -13.02 9.13 -3.09
N THR A 341 -13.35 7.97 -3.65
CA THR A 341 -14.09 6.91 -2.95
C THR A 341 -13.50 5.53 -3.21
N VAL A 342 -13.84 4.56 -2.35
CA VAL A 342 -13.24 3.23 -2.36
C VAL A 342 -14.28 2.15 -2.65
N VAL A 343 -13.91 1.25 -3.57
CA VAL A 343 -14.52 -0.07 -3.75
C VAL A 343 -13.59 -1.08 -3.08
N SER A 344 -13.94 -1.56 -1.89
CA SER A 344 -13.06 -2.39 -1.08
C SER A 344 -13.20 -3.88 -1.42
N PHE A 345 -12.07 -4.56 -1.58
CA PHE A 345 -11.97 -6.00 -1.84
C PHE A 345 -11.50 -6.75 -0.59
N ALA A 346 -10.54 -6.18 0.14
CA ALA A 346 -9.82 -6.89 1.18
C ALA A 346 -9.02 -5.99 2.13
N PHE A 347 -8.56 -6.57 3.24
CA PHE A 347 -7.58 -6.00 4.18
C PHE A 347 -7.95 -4.61 4.72
N ASP A 348 -7.08 -3.63 4.52
CA ASP A 348 -7.17 -2.25 4.98
C ASP A 348 -7.99 -1.33 4.07
N GLN A 349 -8.43 -1.83 2.92
CA GLN A 349 -9.11 -1.03 1.90
C GLN A 349 -10.42 -0.40 2.41
N ALA A 350 -11.23 -1.16 3.15
CA ALA A 350 -12.47 -0.65 3.75
C ALA A 350 -12.19 0.44 4.80
N TYR A 351 -11.07 0.32 5.53
CA TYR A 351 -10.64 1.33 6.48
C TYR A 351 -10.27 2.63 5.76
N HIS A 352 -9.45 2.57 4.70
CA HIS A 352 -9.10 3.75 3.92
C HIS A 352 -10.33 4.44 3.34
N GLY A 353 -11.29 3.67 2.79
CA GLY A 353 -12.53 4.24 2.27
C GLY A 353 -13.38 4.93 3.34
N ARG A 354 -13.48 4.34 4.53
CA ARG A 354 -14.15 4.98 5.67
C ARG A 354 -13.45 6.28 6.06
N ARG A 355 -12.12 6.27 6.15
CA ARG A 355 -11.34 7.48 6.48
C ARG A 355 -11.52 8.60 5.45
N LEU A 356 -11.55 8.30 4.16
CA LEU A 356 -11.84 9.28 3.12
C LEU A 356 -13.23 9.91 3.29
N ALA A 357 -14.25 9.11 3.59
CA ALA A 357 -15.59 9.59 3.83
C ALA A 357 -15.69 10.44 5.12
N GLU A 358 -15.01 10.03 6.21
CA GLU A 358 -14.92 10.80 7.47
C GLU A 358 -14.18 12.13 7.29
N LEU A 359 -13.16 12.17 6.43
CA LEU A 359 -12.47 13.40 6.02
C LEU A 359 -13.34 14.29 5.11
N GLY A 360 -14.47 13.79 4.63
CA GLY A 360 -15.37 14.52 3.75
C GLY A 360 -14.85 14.72 2.33
N VAL A 361 -13.84 13.93 1.91
CA VAL A 361 -13.20 14.08 0.59
C VAL A 361 -13.89 13.26 -0.51
N GLY A 362 -14.99 12.60 -0.21
CA GLY A 362 -15.76 11.85 -1.19
C GLY A 362 -16.88 11.02 -0.56
N PRO A 363 -17.69 10.34 -1.39
CA PRO A 363 -18.81 9.54 -0.93
C PRO A 363 -18.37 8.28 -0.17
N ALA A 364 -19.30 7.70 0.60
CA ALA A 364 -19.07 6.50 1.40
C ALA A 364 -18.56 5.34 0.54
N PRO A 365 -17.61 4.52 1.06
CA PRO A 365 -17.08 3.37 0.35
C PRO A 365 -18.14 2.29 0.13
N VAL A 366 -17.87 1.38 -0.81
CA VAL A 366 -18.70 0.19 -1.04
C VAL A 366 -17.84 -1.07 -1.06
N ALA A 367 -18.32 -2.15 -0.46
CA ALA A 367 -17.68 -3.45 -0.59
C ALA A 367 -17.96 -4.03 -1.98
N VAL A 368 -16.98 -4.74 -2.57
CA VAL A 368 -17.09 -5.31 -3.93
C VAL A 368 -18.26 -6.27 -4.10
N GLU A 369 -18.72 -6.91 -3.01
CA GLU A 369 -19.90 -7.78 -3.00
C GLU A 369 -21.21 -7.01 -3.23
N LYS A 370 -21.24 -5.73 -2.87
CA LYS A 370 -22.38 -4.81 -3.02
C LYS A 370 -22.19 -3.83 -4.18
N PHE A 371 -21.09 -3.96 -4.92
CA PHE A 371 -20.77 -3.09 -6.04
C PHE A 371 -21.48 -3.60 -7.30
N ASP A 372 -22.20 -2.68 -7.95
CA ASP A 372 -22.85 -2.84 -9.24
C ASP A 372 -22.90 -1.50 -9.99
N ALA A 373 -23.48 -1.49 -11.17
CA ALA A 373 -23.59 -0.30 -12.00
C ALA A 373 -24.33 0.86 -11.29
N SER A 374 -25.38 0.58 -10.50
CA SER A 374 -26.14 1.61 -9.78
C SER A 374 -25.34 2.21 -8.62
N ALA A 375 -24.59 1.36 -7.90
CA ALA A 375 -23.70 1.82 -6.84
C ALA A 375 -22.56 2.70 -7.38
N LEU A 376 -22.04 2.41 -8.58
CA LEU A 376 -21.04 3.25 -9.23
C LEU A 376 -21.66 4.54 -9.78
N GLU A 377 -22.79 4.46 -10.49
CA GLU A 377 -23.53 5.61 -11.01
C GLU A 377 -23.78 6.67 -9.92
N THR A 378 -24.30 6.25 -8.76
CA THR A 378 -24.51 7.14 -7.61
C THR A 378 -23.23 7.87 -7.20
N ARG A 379 -22.08 7.21 -7.21
CA ARG A 379 -20.79 7.79 -6.84
C ARG A 379 -20.26 8.75 -7.91
N LEU A 380 -20.39 8.39 -9.17
CA LEU A 380 -20.04 9.26 -10.28
C LEU A 380 -20.82 10.57 -10.18
N LEU A 381 -22.16 10.49 -10.07
CA LEU A 381 -23.02 11.66 -9.96
C LEU A 381 -22.70 12.50 -8.72
N SER A 382 -22.47 11.89 -7.56
CA SER A 382 -22.19 12.62 -6.31
C SER A 382 -20.86 13.37 -6.34
N MET A 383 -19.89 12.91 -7.11
CA MET A 383 -18.59 13.58 -7.26
C MET A 383 -18.56 14.63 -8.37
N THR A 384 -19.49 14.58 -9.35
CA THR A 384 -19.40 15.40 -10.56
C THR A 384 -20.59 16.33 -10.78
N GLN A 385 -21.80 15.94 -10.42
CA GLN A 385 -23.02 16.62 -10.91
C GLN A 385 -24.00 17.05 -9.81
N THR A 386 -23.87 16.52 -8.59
CA THR A 386 -24.76 16.91 -7.49
C THR A 386 -24.19 18.10 -6.69
N PRO A 387 -25.00 18.79 -5.88
CA PRO A 387 -24.51 19.88 -5.01
C PRO A 387 -23.40 19.45 -4.04
N GLU A 388 -23.32 18.15 -3.72
CA GLU A 388 -22.27 17.59 -2.86
C GLU A 388 -20.90 17.61 -3.53
N SER A 389 -20.83 17.59 -4.88
CA SER A 389 -19.56 17.59 -5.61
C SER A 389 -18.68 18.79 -5.26
N GLY A 390 -19.27 19.98 -5.15
CA GLY A 390 -18.57 21.21 -4.75
C GLY A 390 -17.99 21.10 -3.33
N ARG A 391 -18.73 20.48 -2.39
CA ARG A 391 -18.25 20.23 -1.02
C ARG A 391 -17.09 19.24 -1.00
N PHE A 392 -17.22 18.11 -1.72
CA PHE A 392 -16.15 17.12 -1.80
C PHE A 392 -14.88 17.71 -2.39
N ASN A 393 -15.03 18.53 -3.45
CA ASN A 393 -13.91 19.19 -4.12
C ASN A 393 -13.18 20.17 -3.19
N ALA A 394 -13.91 21.08 -2.54
CA ALA A 394 -13.34 22.02 -1.58
C ALA A 394 -12.62 21.30 -0.44
N GLN A 395 -13.25 20.29 0.15
CA GLN A 395 -12.68 19.51 1.24
C GLN A 395 -11.45 18.68 0.81
N ALA A 396 -11.47 18.09 -0.39
CA ALA A 396 -10.33 17.36 -0.93
C ALA A 396 -9.12 18.27 -1.12
N GLN A 397 -9.33 19.49 -1.64
CA GLN A 397 -8.26 20.48 -1.77
C GLN A 397 -7.72 20.96 -0.43
N ASP A 398 -8.58 21.16 0.59
CA ASP A 398 -8.15 21.52 1.94
C ASP A 398 -7.29 20.43 2.57
N VAL A 399 -7.73 19.18 2.48
CA VAL A 399 -6.98 18.02 2.98
C VAL A 399 -5.67 17.87 2.22
N ALA A 400 -5.65 18.06 0.91
CA ALA A 400 -4.42 18.01 0.10
C ALA A 400 -3.37 19.03 0.60
N ARG A 401 -3.80 20.26 0.92
CA ARG A 401 -2.87 21.28 1.49
C ARG A 401 -2.29 20.87 2.82
N VAL A 402 -3.02 20.15 3.65
CA VAL A 402 -2.52 19.63 4.93
C VAL A 402 -1.54 18.49 4.68
N VAL A 403 -1.92 17.51 3.87
CA VAL A 403 -1.10 16.32 3.57
C VAL A 403 0.21 16.69 2.85
N ALA A 404 0.19 17.69 1.96
CA ALA A 404 1.39 18.16 1.27
C ALA A 404 2.45 18.78 2.20
N ARG A 405 2.07 19.18 3.42
CA ARG A 405 2.99 19.69 4.45
C ARG A 405 3.55 18.60 5.37
N GLU A 406 3.09 17.37 5.21
CA GLU A 406 3.58 16.24 5.98
C GLU A 406 4.92 15.77 5.41
N ASP A 407 6.01 16.01 6.13
CA ASP A 407 7.37 15.63 5.72
C ASP A 407 7.62 14.12 5.91
N GLY A 408 6.87 13.27 5.19
CA GLY A 408 6.91 11.82 5.36
C GLY A 408 8.30 11.21 5.08
N VAL A 409 8.97 11.65 4.01
CA VAL A 409 10.30 11.15 3.67
C VAL A 409 11.37 11.66 4.64
N PRO A 410 11.54 12.97 4.88
CA PRO A 410 12.50 13.50 5.86
C PRO A 410 12.31 12.90 7.25
N ARG A 411 11.08 12.81 7.75
CA ARG A 411 10.78 12.20 9.07
C ARG A 411 11.14 10.73 9.14
N THR A 412 10.90 9.97 8.06
CA THR A 412 11.31 8.57 7.99
C THR A 412 12.82 8.46 8.03
N LEU A 413 13.55 9.26 7.26
CA LEU A 413 15.02 9.28 7.26
C LEU A 413 15.56 9.66 8.64
N HIS A 414 15.02 10.70 9.28
CA HIS A 414 15.41 11.10 10.62
C HIS A 414 15.17 9.98 11.65
N ALA A 415 14.01 9.33 11.60
CA ALA A 415 13.69 8.21 12.50
C ALA A 415 14.62 7.00 12.34
N LEU A 416 15.14 6.78 11.11
CA LEU A 416 16.03 5.68 10.78
C LEU A 416 17.50 6.01 11.03
N LEU A 417 17.94 7.17 10.57
CA LEU A 417 19.36 7.53 10.48
C LEU A 417 19.80 8.44 11.66
N GLY A 418 18.86 9.03 12.39
CA GLY A 418 19.12 10.07 13.38
C GLY A 418 19.35 11.43 12.72
N ASP A 419 19.80 12.43 13.49
CA ASP A 419 20.12 13.76 12.96
C ASP A 419 21.24 13.67 11.90
N THR A 420 20.85 13.47 10.67
CA THR A 420 21.63 13.87 9.52
C THR A 420 21.14 15.27 9.19
N SER A 421 21.89 16.28 9.59
CA SER A 421 21.75 17.65 9.05
C SER A 421 21.86 17.54 7.52
N VAL A 422 20.71 17.53 6.84
CA VAL A 422 20.57 17.72 5.41
C VAL A 422 20.22 19.17 5.16
#